data_b01e321030f59dc33968dc89453c0c95
#
_entry.id   b01e321030f59dc33968dc89453c0c95
#
_cell.length_a   1.000
_cell.length_b   1.000
_cell.length_c   1.000
_cell.angle_alpha   90.00
_cell.angle_beta   90.00
_cell.angle_gamma   90.00
#
_symmetry.space_group_name_H-M   'P 1'
#
loop_
_entity.id
_entity.type
_entity.pdbx_description
1 polymer ?
#
loop_
_entity_poly.entity_id
_entity_poly.type
_entity_poly.pdbx_seq_one_letter_code
_entity_poly.pdbx_strand_id
1 'polypeptide(L)'
;MSDELNYGEIYAPIYEEYTAVQGKVAEVDQTVTFLERFCSGGSALELGIGDGRVAVPLSDREVKVEGIDNSCSMLELLARRTELIKAWQGDIAHFRTEQRYSMVYCVYFTFTLLSTREAQINCLRSAAAALDDEGSLVIELDVPSLDSRVGALKSTTVRLVDHENTILNVAVHDPLTQNLISTVLWFSGTSVRRLPQRVRYVYHQELDTMAECVGLELVERWGDWAKGAFTQASKRHISVYRRAARRPGGSSATKNV
;
A
#
# COMPACT_ATOMS: atom_id res chain seq x y z
N MET A 1 24.08 1.58 12.12
CA MET A 1 23.03 0.55 12.26
C MET A 1 21.72 1.30 12.11
N SER A 2 21.06 1.22 10.96
CA SER A 2 19.74 1.80 10.76
C SER A 2 18.74 0.93 11.52
N ASP A 3 18.18 1.44 12.62
CA ASP A 3 16.97 0.89 13.24
C ASP A 3 15.81 1.14 12.28
N GLU A 4 15.81 0.41 11.18
CA GLU A 4 14.70 0.43 10.23
C GLU A 4 13.59 -0.40 10.87
N LEU A 5 12.53 0.29 11.32
CA LEU A 5 11.34 -0.34 11.90
C LEU A 5 10.71 -1.24 10.84
N ASN A 6 10.85 -2.56 10.97
CA ASN A 6 10.12 -3.50 10.12
C ASN A 6 8.70 -3.65 10.66
N TYR A 7 7.74 -3.01 9.98
CA TYR A 7 6.33 -3.07 10.33
C TYR A 7 5.84 -4.51 10.47
N GLY A 8 6.13 -5.36 9.50
CA GLY A 8 5.65 -6.73 9.48
C GLY A 8 6.14 -7.55 10.68
N GLU A 9 7.41 -7.43 11.05
CA GLU A 9 7.96 -8.14 12.22
C GLU A 9 7.33 -7.66 13.55
N ILE A 10 7.03 -6.36 13.65
CA ILE A 10 6.42 -5.78 14.85
C ILE A 10 4.96 -6.22 15.00
N TYR A 11 4.23 -6.28 13.87
CA TYR A 11 2.79 -6.53 13.89
C TYR A 11 2.42 -8.01 13.76
N ALA A 12 3.24 -8.85 13.13
CA ALA A 12 2.93 -10.25 12.88
C ALA A 12 2.44 -11.02 14.13
N PRO A 13 3.04 -10.88 15.33
CA PRO A 13 2.60 -11.64 16.50
C PRO A 13 1.17 -11.34 16.98
N ILE A 14 0.59 -10.22 16.53
CA ILE A 14 -0.72 -9.73 16.98
C ILE A 14 -1.62 -9.35 15.79
N TYR A 15 -1.20 -9.64 14.57
CA TYR A 15 -1.79 -9.03 13.36
C TYR A 15 -3.26 -9.36 13.18
N GLU A 16 -3.63 -10.61 13.39
CA GLU A 16 -5.02 -11.08 13.27
C GLU A 16 -5.91 -10.40 14.32
N GLU A 17 -5.50 -10.39 15.59
CA GLU A 17 -6.23 -9.74 16.68
C GLU A 17 -6.36 -8.23 16.42
N TYR A 18 -5.26 -7.59 16.04
CA TYR A 18 -5.23 -6.15 15.77
C TYR A 18 -6.12 -5.72 14.60
N THR A 19 -6.16 -6.50 13.52
CA THR A 19 -6.99 -6.21 12.36
C THR A 19 -8.47 -6.49 12.61
N ALA A 20 -8.78 -7.52 13.40
CA ALA A 20 -10.14 -7.83 13.81
C ALA A 20 -10.74 -6.72 14.67
N VAL A 21 -10.00 -6.26 15.69
CA VAL A 21 -10.43 -5.16 16.58
C VAL A 21 -10.66 -3.86 15.82
N GLN A 22 -9.89 -3.58 14.74
CA GLN A 22 -10.10 -2.38 13.93
C GLN A 22 -11.21 -2.50 12.88
N GLY A 23 -11.91 -3.64 12.80
CA GLY A 23 -12.97 -3.87 11.82
C GLY A 23 -12.50 -3.91 10.35
N LYS A 24 -11.21 -4.00 10.12
CA LYS A 24 -10.62 -4.00 8.76
C LYS A 24 -10.98 -5.23 7.94
N VAL A 25 -11.47 -6.28 8.59
CA VAL A 25 -11.91 -7.51 7.92
C VAL A 25 -13.15 -7.26 7.05
N ALA A 26 -14.05 -6.34 7.44
CA ALA A 26 -15.29 -6.05 6.71
C ALA A 26 -15.06 -5.40 5.32
N GLU A 27 -13.91 -4.80 5.07
CA GLU A 27 -13.60 -4.14 3.79
C GLU A 27 -12.98 -5.10 2.75
N VAL A 28 -12.55 -6.29 3.17
CA VAL A 28 -11.80 -7.22 2.29
C VAL A 28 -12.61 -7.62 1.06
N ASP A 29 -13.89 -7.96 1.23
CA ASP A 29 -14.71 -8.39 0.10
C ASP A 29 -14.91 -7.30 -0.96
N GLN A 30 -15.09 -6.04 -0.53
CA GLN A 30 -15.16 -4.91 -1.47
C GLN A 30 -13.83 -4.68 -2.19
N THR A 31 -12.71 -4.80 -1.46
CA THR A 31 -11.37 -4.71 -2.04
C THR A 31 -11.16 -5.78 -3.10
N VAL A 32 -11.47 -7.03 -2.78
CA VAL A 32 -11.32 -8.17 -3.71
C VAL A 32 -12.20 -8.00 -4.93
N THR A 33 -13.48 -7.61 -4.75
CA THR A 33 -14.41 -7.35 -5.85
C THR A 33 -13.93 -6.23 -6.77
N PHE A 34 -13.27 -5.21 -6.21
CA PHE A 34 -12.69 -4.14 -7.01
C PHE A 34 -11.47 -4.63 -7.81
N LEU A 35 -10.56 -5.36 -7.17
CA LEU A 35 -9.32 -5.83 -7.77
C LEU A 35 -9.54 -6.87 -8.88
N GLU A 36 -10.49 -7.79 -8.69
CA GLU A 36 -10.84 -8.83 -9.66
C GLU A 36 -11.09 -8.27 -11.07
N ARG A 37 -11.60 -7.04 -11.18
CA ARG A 37 -11.85 -6.35 -12.46
C ARG A 37 -10.61 -6.21 -13.35
N PHE A 38 -9.41 -6.22 -12.76
CA PHE A 38 -8.15 -6.02 -13.46
C PHE A 38 -7.40 -7.33 -13.74
N CYS A 39 -8.00 -8.47 -13.41
CA CYS A 39 -7.34 -9.77 -13.48
C CYS A 39 -7.90 -10.69 -14.57
N SER A 40 -8.62 -10.18 -15.58
CA SER A 40 -9.32 -10.97 -16.62
C SER A 40 -8.43 -12.06 -17.24
N GLY A 41 -8.38 -13.25 -16.61
CA GLY A 41 -7.58 -14.41 -17.04
C GLY A 41 -6.07 -14.28 -16.83
N GLY A 42 -5.58 -13.21 -16.23
CA GLY A 42 -4.17 -12.96 -15.94
C GLY A 42 -3.78 -13.26 -14.48
N SER A 43 -2.56 -12.88 -14.14
CA SER A 43 -2.02 -13.01 -12.78
C SER A 43 -1.86 -11.67 -12.10
N ALA A 44 -1.91 -11.68 -10.77
CA ALA A 44 -1.75 -10.52 -9.91
C ALA A 44 -0.51 -10.63 -9.03
N LEU A 45 0.15 -9.51 -8.75
CA LEU A 45 1.23 -9.40 -7.79
C LEU A 45 0.85 -8.43 -6.68
N GLU A 46 0.83 -8.89 -5.42
CA GLU A 46 0.64 -8.04 -4.25
C GLU A 46 1.97 -7.54 -3.70
N LEU A 47 2.09 -6.23 -3.55
CA LEU A 47 3.24 -5.57 -2.92
C LEU A 47 2.95 -5.36 -1.43
N GLY A 48 3.67 -6.07 -0.57
CA GLY A 48 3.41 -6.17 0.87
C GLY A 48 2.24 -7.10 1.16
N ILE A 49 2.36 -8.35 0.71
CA ILE A 49 1.28 -9.35 0.80
C ILE A 49 0.90 -9.69 2.26
N GLY A 50 1.82 -9.50 3.20
CA GLY A 50 1.58 -9.79 4.62
C GLY A 50 1.12 -11.23 4.86
N ASP A 51 0.05 -11.36 5.64
CA ASP A 51 -0.61 -12.65 5.96
C ASP A 51 -1.58 -13.15 4.86
N GLY A 52 -1.62 -12.45 3.71
CA GLY A 52 -2.50 -12.81 2.59
C GLY A 52 -3.96 -12.40 2.76
N ARG A 53 -4.24 -11.43 3.61
CA ARG A 53 -5.62 -10.99 3.91
C ARG A 53 -6.44 -10.65 2.67
N VAL A 54 -5.80 -10.10 1.62
CA VAL A 54 -6.45 -9.82 0.32
C VAL A 54 -6.12 -10.90 -0.69
N ALA A 55 -4.88 -11.38 -0.74
CA ALA A 55 -4.43 -12.37 -1.69
C ALA A 55 -5.23 -13.68 -1.60
N VAL A 56 -5.51 -14.18 -0.39
CA VAL A 56 -6.23 -15.45 -0.21
C VAL A 56 -7.65 -15.36 -0.79
N PRO A 57 -8.52 -14.43 -0.36
CA PRO A 57 -9.86 -14.36 -0.94
C PRO A 57 -9.89 -13.94 -2.41
N LEU A 58 -8.84 -13.26 -2.93
CA LEU A 58 -8.71 -13.00 -4.36
C LEU A 58 -8.35 -14.29 -5.11
N SER A 59 -7.48 -15.14 -4.54
CA SER A 59 -7.14 -16.44 -5.09
C SER A 59 -8.34 -17.42 -5.09
N ASP A 60 -9.21 -17.33 -4.07
CA ASP A 60 -10.46 -18.12 -4.01
C ASP A 60 -11.44 -17.75 -5.15
N ARG A 61 -11.24 -16.61 -5.82
CA ARG A 61 -11.96 -16.20 -7.05
C ARG A 61 -11.22 -16.57 -8.34
N GLU A 62 -10.37 -17.59 -8.28
CA GLU A 62 -9.62 -18.14 -9.43
C GLU A 62 -8.58 -17.17 -10.02
N VAL A 63 -8.22 -16.08 -9.31
CA VAL A 63 -7.11 -15.21 -9.71
C VAL A 63 -5.79 -15.83 -9.26
N LYS A 64 -4.85 -16.01 -10.18
CA LYS A 64 -3.49 -16.45 -9.83
C LYS A 64 -2.77 -15.28 -9.14
N VAL A 65 -2.59 -15.37 -7.82
CA VAL A 65 -1.91 -14.34 -7.03
C VAL A 65 -0.51 -14.80 -6.66
N GLU A 66 0.45 -13.90 -6.80
CA GLU A 66 1.79 -14.00 -6.21
C GLU A 66 2.02 -12.77 -5.31
N GLY A 67 3.02 -12.82 -4.42
CA GLY A 67 3.26 -11.68 -3.54
C GLY A 67 4.68 -11.54 -3.03
N ILE A 68 5.00 -10.33 -2.60
CA ILE A 68 6.27 -9.98 -1.99
C ILE A 68 6.03 -9.27 -0.66
N ASP A 69 6.81 -9.62 0.36
CA ASP A 69 6.85 -8.93 1.64
C ASP A 69 8.28 -8.91 2.20
N ASN A 70 8.63 -7.89 2.96
CA ASN A 70 9.96 -7.83 3.59
C ASN A 70 10.02 -8.55 4.95
N SER A 71 8.88 -8.99 5.49
CA SER A 71 8.77 -9.68 6.77
C SER A 71 8.64 -11.18 6.59
N CYS A 72 9.62 -11.92 7.11
CA CYS A 72 9.54 -13.38 7.20
C CYS A 72 8.36 -13.82 8.06
N SER A 73 8.12 -13.15 9.19
CA SER A 73 7.03 -13.47 10.10
C SER A 73 5.66 -13.33 9.46
N MET A 74 5.46 -12.33 8.58
CA MET A 74 4.22 -12.19 7.81
C MET A 74 4.06 -13.31 6.78
N LEU A 75 5.14 -13.67 6.07
CA LEU A 75 5.11 -14.77 5.10
C LEU A 75 4.86 -16.13 5.77
N GLU A 76 5.33 -16.34 7.00
CA GLU A 76 4.98 -17.52 7.79
C GLU A 76 3.48 -17.57 8.14
N LEU A 77 2.87 -16.42 8.43
CA LEU A 77 1.41 -16.35 8.66
C LEU A 77 0.66 -16.71 7.38
N LEU A 78 1.07 -16.19 6.23
CA LEU A 78 0.50 -16.54 4.92
C LEU A 78 0.61 -18.05 4.66
N ALA A 79 1.79 -18.64 4.86
CA ALA A 79 2.03 -20.07 4.62
C ALA A 79 1.14 -20.98 5.50
N ARG A 80 0.73 -20.51 6.69
CA ARG A 80 -0.24 -21.25 7.54
C ARG A 80 -1.67 -21.16 7.00
N ARG A 81 -1.99 -20.16 6.19
CA ARG A 81 -3.35 -19.95 5.62
C ARG A 81 -3.53 -20.71 4.31
N THR A 82 -2.49 -20.75 3.48
CA THR A 82 -2.57 -21.37 2.16
C THR A 82 -1.18 -21.75 1.62
N GLU A 83 -1.13 -22.84 0.88
CA GLU A 83 0.04 -23.26 0.09
C GLU A 83 -0.11 -22.87 -1.39
N LEU A 84 -1.25 -22.33 -1.80
CA LEU A 84 -1.56 -22.04 -3.21
C LEU A 84 -0.92 -20.74 -3.72
N ILE A 85 -0.58 -19.82 -2.80
CA ILE A 85 -0.03 -18.51 -3.15
C ILE A 85 1.49 -18.55 -3.03
N LYS A 86 2.16 -18.32 -4.14
CA LYS A 86 3.61 -18.16 -4.15
C LYS A 86 3.98 -16.77 -3.67
N ALA A 87 4.68 -16.70 -2.55
CA ALA A 87 5.20 -15.45 -2.01
C ALA A 87 6.69 -15.58 -1.69
N TRP A 88 7.42 -14.46 -1.75
CA TRP A 88 8.84 -14.43 -1.44
C TRP A 88 9.22 -13.20 -0.62
N GLN A 89 10.28 -13.33 0.16
CA GLN A 89 10.83 -12.23 0.90
C GLN A 89 11.56 -11.26 -0.03
N GLY A 90 11.25 -9.96 0.09
CA GLY A 90 11.91 -8.93 -0.72
C GLY A 90 11.45 -7.52 -0.39
N ASP A 91 12.19 -6.56 -0.92
CA ASP A 91 11.88 -5.14 -0.80
C ASP A 91 11.02 -4.68 -1.99
N ILE A 92 9.83 -4.19 -1.71
CA ILE A 92 8.90 -3.68 -2.74
C ILE A 92 9.45 -2.47 -3.50
N ALA A 93 10.45 -1.77 -2.96
CA ALA A 93 11.13 -0.69 -3.67
C ALA A 93 12.10 -1.20 -4.75
N HIS A 94 12.64 -2.41 -4.62
CA HIS A 94 13.74 -2.89 -5.45
C HIS A 94 13.57 -4.34 -5.93
N PHE A 95 12.34 -4.77 -6.21
CA PHE A 95 12.12 -6.12 -6.73
C PHE A 95 12.26 -6.20 -8.26
N ARG A 96 12.54 -7.41 -8.72
CA ARG A 96 12.50 -7.79 -10.14
C ARG A 96 11.80 -9.13 -10.30
N THR A 97 11.08 -9.29 -11.39
CA THR A 97 10.42 -10.53 -11.76
C THR A 97 10.53 -10.74 -13.28
N GLU A 98 10.69 -11.99 -13.70
CA GLU A 98 10.62 -12.36 -15.12
C GLU A 98 9.17 -12.44 -15.59
N GLN A 99 8.26 -12.80 -14.68
CA GLN A 99 6.83 -12.85 -14.96
C GLN A 99 6.27 -11.45 -15.12
N ARG A 100 5.26 -11.30 -15.99
CA ARG A 100 4.44 -10.11 -16.14
C ARG A 100 3.05 -10.38 -15.58
N TYR A 101 2.46 -9.33 -15.04
CA TYR A 101 1.19 -9.39 -14.33
C TYR A 101 0.16 -8.47 -14.99
N SER A 102 -1.07 -8.94 -15.11
CA SER A 102 -2.20 -8.11 -15.53
C SER A 102 -2.57 -7.09 -14.46
N MET A 103 -2.21 -7.37 -13.19
CA MET A 103 -2.37 -6.42 -12.10
C MET A 103 -1.19 -6.50 -11.14
N VAL A 104 -0.66 -5.34 -10.76
CA VAL A 104 0.17 -5.16 -9.56
C VAL A 104 -0.63 -4.30 -8.59
N TYR A 105 -0.70 -4.65 -7.31
CA TYR A 105 -1.45 -3.87 -6.35
C TYR A 105 -0.73 -3.71 -5.01
N CYS A 106 -0.96 -2.55 -4.38
CA CYS A 106 -0.41 -2.17 -3.11
C CYS A 106 -1.53 -1.52 -2.28
N VAL A 107 -2.06 -2.25 -1.32
CA VAL A 107 -3.26 -1.89 -0.58
C VAL A 107 -3.01 -1.77 0.91
N TYR A 108 -3.99 -1.32 1.66
CA TYR A 108 -3.90 -1.10 3.11
C TYR A 108 -2.72 -0.21 3.51
N PHE A 109 -2.44 0.79 2.65
CA PHE A 109 -1.44 1.84 2.90
C PHE A 109 0.02 1.36 2.95
N THR A 110 0.30 0.13 2.53
CA THR A 110 1.65 -0.47 2.51
C THR A 110 2.66 0.43 1.82
N PHE A 111 2.27 1.12 0.74
CA PHE A 111 3.14 2.06 0.02
C PHE A 111 3.71 3.17 0.91
N THR A 112 2.99 3.59 1.95
CA THR A 112 3.46 4.62 2.88
C THR A 112 4.57 4.17 3.82
N LEU A 113 4.77 2.85 3.98
CA LEU A 113 5.87 2.27 4.75
C LEU A 113 7.23 2.50 4.08
N LEU A 114 7.25 2.83 2.79
CA LEU A 114 8.43 3.32 2.09
C LEU A 114 8.74 4.74 2.55
N SER A 115 9.69 4.88 3.48
CA SER A 115 9.94 6.10 4.25
C SER A 115 10.63 7.23 3.48
N THR A 116 11.00 7.01 2.22
CA THR A 116 11.63 8.03 1.35
C THR A 116 10.92 8.15 0.01
N ARG A 117 10.95 9.36 -0.58
CA ARG A 117 10.42 9.59 -1.92
C ARG A 117 11.11 8.72 -2.96
N GLU A 118 12.42 8.51 -2.81
CA GLU A 118 13.19 7.68 -3.73
C GLU A 118 12.72 6.22 -3.69
N ALA A 119 12.51 5.64 -2.50
CA ALA A 119 11.98 4.29 -2.34
C ALA A 119 10.59 4.16 -2.97
N GLN A 120 9.73 5.17 -2.80
CA GLN A 120 8.40 5.21 -3.42
C GLN A 120 8.46 5.26 -4.95
N ILE A 121 9.34 6.09 -5.53
CA ILE A 121 9.56 6.14 -6.99
C ILE A 121 10.13 4.79 -7.50
N ASN A 122 11.05 4.19 -6.76
CA ASN A 122 11.63 2.90 -7.13
C ASN A 122 10.58 1.77 -7.08
N CYS A 123 9.68 1.79 -6.08
CA CYS A 123 8.54 0.88 -6.03
C CYS A 123 7.65 1.02 -7.27
N LEU A 124 7.27 2.23 -7.63
CA LEU A 124 6.49 2.48 -8.85
C LEU A 124 7.21 2.00 -10.11
N ARG A 125 8.53 2.20 -10.18
CA ARG A 125 9.36 1.73 -11.32
C ARG A 125 9.40 0.20 -11.39
N SER A 126 9.59 -0.48 -10.26
CA SER A 126 9.57 -1.94 -10.18
C SER A 126 8.19 -2.50 -10.55
N ALA A 127 7.11 -1.87 -10.05
CA ALA A 127 5.75 -2.22 -10.39
C ALA A 127 5.46 -2.03 -11.88
N ALA A 128 5.82 -0.87 -12.46
CA ALA A 128 5.67 -0.61 -13.90
C ALA A 128 6.44 -1.63 -14.74
N ALA A 129 7.63 -2.05 -14.29
CA ALA A 129 8.39 -3.07 -14.97
C ALA A 129 7.76 -4.46 -14.87
N ALA A 130 7.01 -4.77 -13.83
CA ALA A 130 6.33 -6.05 -13.63
C ALA A 130 4.97 -6.16 -14.36
N LEU A 131 4.36 -5.06 -14.77
CA LEU A 131 3.10 -5.06 -15.52
C LEU A 131 3.28 -5.66 -16.93
N ASP A 132 2.29 -6.38 -17.42
CA ASP A 132 2.14 -6.65 -18.85
C ASP A 132 1.73 -5.37 -19.63
N ASP A 133 1.53 -5.47 -20.94
CA ASP A 133 1.29 -4.27 -21.76
C ASP A 133 -0.05 -3.58 -21.47
N GLU A 134 -1.07 -4.33 -21.08
CA GLU A 134 -2.41 -3.83 -20.71
C GLU A 134 -2.62 -3.83 -19.18
N GLY A 135 -1.57 -4.14 -18.43
CA GLY A 135 -1.63 -4.31 -16.98
C GLY A 135 -1.94 -3.01 -16.24
N SER A 136 -2.51 -3.16 -15.05
CA SER A 136 -2.90 -2.07 -14.18
C SER A 136 -2.16 -2.12 -12.85
N LEU A 137 -1.69 -0.96 -12.38
CA LEU A 137 -1.19 -0.77 -11.01
C LEU A 137 -2.29 -0.15 -10.16
N VAL A 138 -2.68 -0.83 -9.08
CA VAL A 138 -3.69 -0.33 -8.14
C VAL A 138 -3.01 0.03 -6.83
N ILE A 139 -3.17 1.28 -6.37
CA ILE A 139 -2.60 1.76 -5.11
C ILE A 139 -3.71 2.38 -4.26
N GLU A 140 -3.78 1.95 -2.98
CA GLU A 140 -4.61 2.59 -1.96
C GLU A 140 -3.73 3.45 -1.05
N LEU A 141 -4.13 4.72 -0.86
CA LEU A 141 -3.50 5.65 0.08
C LEU A 141 -4.54 6.42 0.88
N ASP A 142 -4.17 6.79 2.11
CA ASP A 142 -4.88 7.80 2.88
C ASP A 142 -4.74 9.18 2.22
N VAL A 143 -5.78 9.99 2.31
CA VAL A 143 -5.66 11.43 2.03
C VAL A 143 -5.01 12.07 3.27
N PRO A 144 -3.82 12.68 3.13
CA PRO A 144 -3.15 13.28 4.26
C PRO A 144 -4.01 14.38 4.90
N SER A 145 -4.50 14.13 6.10
CA SER A 145 -5.19 15.12 6.92
C SER A 145 -4.17 15.76 7.86
N LEU A 146 -3.59 16.85 7.44
CA LEU A 146 -2.79 17.68 8.32
C LEU A 146 -3.77 18.54 9.11
N ASP A 147 -3.95 18.24 10.41
CA ASP A 147 -4.75 19.09 11.28
C ASP A 147 -4.26 20.52 11.11
N SER A 148 -5.16 21.41 10.73
CA SER A 148 -4.90 22.80 10.32
C SER A 148 -4.37 23.69 11.45
N ARG A 149 -4.04 23.14 12.61
CA ARG A 149 -3.32 23.82 13.66
C ARG A 149 -1.87 24.00 13.25
N VAL A 150 -1.62 25.09 12.57
CA VAL A 150 -0.28 25.55 12.19
C VAL A 150 0.68 25.35 13.38
N GLY A 151 1.66 24.48 13.22
CA GLY A 151 2.71 24.22 14.22
C GLY A 151 2.52 22.96 15.09
N ALA A 152 1.45 22.19 14.96
CA ALA A 152 1.30 20.93 15.70
C ALA A 152 2.13 19.81 15.05
N LEU A 153 3.43 19.77 15.36
CA LEU A 153 4.31 18.65 14.95
C LEU A 153 4.01 17.36 15.70
N LYS A 154 3.09 17.38 16.67
CA LYS A 154 2.74 16.24 17.53
C LYS A 154 1.23 16.09 17.58
N SER A 155 0.75 14.88 17.44
CA SER A 155 -0.68 14.57 17.52
C SER A 155 -0.96 13.30 18.33
N THR A 156 -2.16 13.28 18.91
CA THR A 156 -2.71 12.04 19.49
C THR A 156 -4.12 11.88 18.92
N THR A 157 -4.34 10.75 18.26
CA THR A 157 -5.63 10.42 17.65
C THR A 157 -6.21 9.18 18.29
N VAL A 158 -7.48 9.25 18.68
CA VAL A 158 -8.23 8.08 19.14
C VAL A 158 -8.68 7.30 17.90
N ARG A 159 -8.29 6.03 17.81
CA ARG A 159 -8.71 5.13 16.72
C ARG A 159 -9.88 4.25 17.11
N LEU A 160 -9.90 3.81 18.36
CA LEU A 160 -10.95 2.96 18.91
C LEU A 160 -11.07 3.22 20.41
N VAL A 161 -12.29 3.23 20.89
CA VAL A 161 -12.64 3.11 22.34
C VAL A 161 -13.87 2.23 22.43
N ASP A 162 -13.77 1.09 23.10
CA ASP A 162 -14.86 0.24 23.48
C ASP A 162 -14.68 -0.24 24.95
N HIS A 163 -15.43 -1.23 25.39
CA HIS A 163 -15.38 -1.72 26.78
C HIS A 163 -14.07 -2.42 27.13
N GLU A 164 -13.40 -3.00 26.16
CA GLU A 164 -12.20 -3.83 26.35
C GLU A 164 -10.94 -3.18 25.81
N ASN A 165 -11.10 -2.32 24.77
CA ASN A 165 -9.99 -1.81 24.01
C ASN A 165 -9.99 -0.28 23.93
N THR A 166 -8.79 0.28 24.06
CA THR A 166 -8.54 1.67 23.66
C THR A 166 -7.31 1.69 22.76
N ILE A 167 -7.46 2.20 21.54
CA ILE A 167 -6.37 2.33 20.58
C ILE A 167 -6.11 3.81 20.31
N LEU A 168 -4.92 4.27 20.68
CA LEU A 168 -4.42 5.61 20.43
C LEU A 168 -3.28 5.54 19.40
N ASN A 169 -3.22 6.53 18.51
CA ASN A 169 -2.06 6.77 17.68
C ASN A 169 -1.40 8.07 18.13
N VAL A 170 -0.17 7.97 18.60
CA VAL A 170 0.67 9.12 18.99
C VAL A 170 1.72 9.31 17.91
N ALA A 171 1.78 10.50 17.32
CA ALA A 171 2.64 10.76 16.18
C ALA A 171 3.42 12.08 16.30
N VAL A 172 4.62 12.08 15.73
CA VAL A 172 5.41 13.27 15.43
C VAL A 172 5.51 13.41 13.92
N HIS A 173 5.17 14.57 13.43
CA HIS A 173 5.18 14.91 12.01
C HIS A 173 6.44 15.70 11.66
N ASP A 174 7.16 15.25 10.64
CA ASP A 174 8.23 15.99 9.97
C ASP A 174 7.75 16.43 8.58
N PRO A 175 7.34 17.69 8.42
CA PRO A 175 6.82 18.20 7.16
C PRO A 175 7.89 18.32 6.07
N LEU A 176 9.17 18.39 6.41
CA LEU A 176 10.26 18.51 5.42
C LEU A 176 10.45 17.21 4.66
N THR A 177 10.35 16.09 5.35
CA THR A 177 10.50 14.76 4.76
C THR A 177 9.16 14.07 4.51
N GLN A 178 8.05 14.70 4.89
CA GLN A 178 6.68 14.13 4.86
C GLN A 178 6.57 12.84 5.68
N ASN A 179 7.38 12.68 6.73
CA ASN A 179 7.34 11.50 7.58
C ASN A 179 6.47 11.72 8.82
N LEU A 180 5.72 10.68 9.17
CA LEU A 180 5.08 10.51 10.46
C LEU A 180 5.81 9.39 11.19
N ILE A 181 6.45 9.71 12.31
CA ILE A 181 6.94 8.72 13.25
C ILE A 181 5.85 8.54 14.29
N SER A 182 5.24 7.38 14.34
CA SER A 182 4.11 7.14 15.21
C SER A 182 4.24 5.86 16.02
N THR A 183 3.50 5.81 17.13
CA THR A 183 3.33 4.61 17.92
C THR A 183 1.85 4.40 18.16
N VAL A 184 1.35 3.26 17.77
CA VAL A 184 0.03 2.81 18.20
C VAL A 184 0.18 2.27 19.63
N LEU A 185 -0.62 2.82 20.53
CA LEU A 185 -0.77 2.34 21.91
C LEU A 185 -2.11 1.61 21.99
N TRP A 186 -2.05 0.31 22.15
CA TRP A 186 -3.23 -0.53 22.31
C TRP A 186 -3.34 -1.02 23.74
N PHE A 187 -4.33 -0.49 24.43
CA PHE A 187 -4.73 -0.89 25.77
C PHE A 187 -5.83 -1.95 25.63
N SER A 188 -5.61 -3.13 26.21
CA SER A 188 -6.58 -4.22 26.26
C SER A 188 -6.58 -4.80 27.66
N GLY A 189 -7.66 -4.60 28.42
CA GLY A 189 -7.72 -4.91 29.85
C GLY A 189 -6.60 -4.18 30.61
N THR A 190 -5.71 -4.94 31.26
CA THR A 190 -4.54 -4.41 31.99
C THR A 190 -3.25 -4.37 31.14
N SER A 191 -3.30 -4.80 29.89
CA SER A 191 -2.15 -4.88 28.99
C SER A 191 -2.01 -3.64 28.14
N VAL A 192 -0.77 -3.24 27.84
CA VAL A 192 -0.47 -2.17 26.89
C VAL A 192 0.55 -2.69 25.87
N ARG A 193 0.19 -2.62 24.60
CA ARG A 193 1.10 -2.94 23.49
C ARG A 193 1.53 -1.65 22.81
N ARG A 194 2.82 -1.55 22.50
CA ARG A 194 3.42 -0.43 21.77
C ARG A 194 3.85 -0.91 20.40
N LEU A 195 3.27 -0.32 19.35
CA LEU A 195 3.48 -0.72 17.96
C LEU A 195 4.04 0.49 17.19
N PRO A 196 5.37 0.67 17.19
CA PRO A 196 6.00 1.78 16.50
C PRO A 196 5.95 1.56 14.99
N GLN A 197 5.79 2.66 14.25
CA GLN A 197 5.83 2.67 12.79
C GLN A 197 6.36 4.02 12.27
N ARG A 198 6.91 3.99 11.08
CA ARG A 198 7.26 5.18 10.31
C ARG A 198 6.58 5.09 8.97
N VAL A 199 5.89 6.16 8.56
CA VAL A 199 5.24 6.25 7.26
C VAL A 199 5.58 7.56 6.59
N ARG A 200 5.76 7.55 5.28
CA ARG A 200 5.82 8.75 4.46
C ARG A 200 4.49 8.93 3.75
N TYR A 201 3.77 9.99 4.13
CA TYR A 201 2.52 10.30 3.45
C TYR A 201 2.78 10.92 2.07
N VAL A 202 1.84 10.72 1.16
CA VAL A 202 1.91 11.20 -0.22
C VAL A 202 0.57 11.83 -0.59
N TYR A 203 0.60 13.05 -1.11
CA TYR A 203 -0.58 13.63 -1.73
C TYR A 203 -0.84 12.98 -3.08
N HIS A 204 -2.11 12.87 -3.48
CA HIS A 204 -2.47 12.22 -4.74
C HIS A 204 -1.79 12.85 -5.96
N GLN A 205 -1.61 14.19 -5.99
CA GLN A 205 -0.89 14.87 -7.07
C GLN A 205 0.60 14.51 -7.10
N GLU A 206 1.22 14.34 -5.93
CA GLU A 206 2.62 13.89 -5.85
C GLU A 206 2.75 12.45 -6.36
N LEU A 207 1.80 11.57 -5.97
CA LEU A 207 1.76 10.20 -6.47
C LEU A 207 1.64 10.17 -8.00
N ASP A 208 0.77 11.01 -8.58
CA ASP A 208 0.61 11.11 -10.03
C ASP A 208 1.92 11.52 -10.71
N THR A 209 2.58 12.56 -10.19
CA THR A 209 3.88 13.02 -10.71
C THR A 209 4.95 11.94 -10.61
N MET A 210 5.01 11.20 -9.49
CA MET A 210 5.95 10.08 -9.36
C MET A 210 5.64 8.95 -10.34
N ALA A 211 4.37 8.65 -10.58
CA ALA A 211 3.91 7.65 -11.54
C ALA A 211 4.30 8.05 -12.97
N GLU A 212 4.06 9.31 -13.36
CA GLU A 212 4.46 9.86 -14.65
C GLU A 212 5.99 9.77 -14.89
N CYS A 213 6.81 10.01 -13.86
CA CYS A 213 8.28 9.88 -13.94
C CYS A 213 8.74 8.45 -14.28
N VAL A 214 7.90 7.44 -14.09
CA VAL A 214 8.21 6.04 -14.40
C VAL A 214 7.39 5.50 -15.59
N GLY A 215 6.69 6.39 -16.30
CA GLY A 215 5.92 6.04 -17.50
C GLY A 215 4.56 5.41 -17.23
N LEU A 216 3.98 5.73 -16.09
CA LEU A 216 2.60 5.36 -15.73
C LEU A 216 1.69 6.58 -15.85
N GLU A 217 0.45 6.39 -16.26
CA GLU A 217 -0.58 7.41 -16.29
C GLU A 217 -1.80 6.98 -15.47
N LEU A 218 -2.44 7.95 -14.80
CA LEU A 218 -3.65 7.72 -14.03
C LEU A 218 -4.83 7.46 -14.99
N VAL A 219 -5.56 6.36 -14.76
CA VAL A 219 -6.77 6.02 -15.53
C VAL A 219 -8.04 6.09 -14.69
N GLU A 220 -7.99 5.76 -13.41
CA GLU A 220 -9.13 5.82 -12.50
C GLU A 220 -8.68 6.30 -11.12
N ARG A 221 -9.55 7.07 -10.44
CA ARG A 221 -9.40 7.37 -9.00
C ARG A 221 -10.75 7.36 -8.30
N TRP A 222 -10.82 6.61 -7.20
CA TRP A 222 -12.02 6.41 -6.41
C TRP A 222 -11.78 6.79 -4.94
N GLY A 223 -12.83 7.20 -4.23
CA GLY A 223 -12.78 7.56 -2.82
C GLY A 223 -12.88 6.36 -1.87
N ASP A 224 -13.34 5.23 -2.37
CA ASP A 224 -13.50 3.99 -1.64
C ASP A 224 -13.54 2.77 -2.59
N TRP A 225 -13.55 1.57 -2.00
CA TRP A 225 -13.59 0.31 -2.75
C TRP A 225 -14.94 0.02 -3.45
N ALA A 226 -16.01 0.71 -3.07
CA ALA A 226 -17.31 0.65 -3.74
C ALA A 226 -17.40 1.59 -4.96
N LYS A 227 -16.30 2.22 -5.36
CA LYS A 227 -16.20 3.21 -6.44
C LYS A 227 -16.99 4.49 -6.17
N GLY A 228 -17.06 4.90 -4.93
CA GLY A 228 -17.50 6.24 -4.57
C GLY A 228 -16.58 7.32 -5.16
N ALA A 229 -17.15 8.45 -5.54
CA ALA A 229 -16.37 9.55 -6.12
C ALA A 229 -15.29 10.03 -5.15
N PHE A 230 -14.08 10.27 -5.69
CA PHE A 230 -13.01 10.92 -4.94
C PHE A 230 -13.31 12.42 -4.83
N THR A 231 -13.51 12.91 -3.60
CA THR A 231 -13.90 14.29 -3.29
C THR A 231 -13.07 14.85 -2.15
N GLN A 232 -13.24 16.13 -1.84
CA GLN A 232 -12.60 16.76 -0.68
C GLN A 232 -12.95 16.12 0.67
N ALA A 233 -14.06 15.37 0.75
CA ALA A 233 -14.46 14.65 1.96
C ALA A 233 -13.86 13.24 2.05
N SER A 234 -13.20 12.77 1.00
CA SER A 234 -12.62 11.43 0.97
C SER A 234 -11.44 11.34 1.93
N LYS A 235 -11.41 10.27 2.72
CA LYS A 235 -10.32 9.99 3.67
C LYS A 235 -9.21 9.14 3.06
N ARG A 236 -9.49 8.49 1.95
CA ARG A 236 -8.57 7.65 1.17
C ARG A 236 -8.83 7.83 -0.30
N HIS A 237 -7.93 7.31 -1.11
CA HIS A 237 -8.16 7.12 -2.53
C HIS A 237 -7.59 5.79 -3.01
N ILE A 238 -8.28 5.22 -3.99
CA ILE A 238 -7.83 4.08 -4.77
C ILE A 238 -7.50 4.62 -6.16
N SER A 239 -6.23 4.57 -6.54
CA SER A 239 -5.74 5.07 -7.82
C SER A 239 -5.30 3.92 -8.70
N VAL A 240 -5.75 3.92 -9.94
CA VAL A 240 -5.39 2.93 -10.95
C VAL A 240 -4.56 3.61 -12.01
N TYR A 241 -3.39 3.05 -12.26
CA TYR A 241 -2.45 3.51 -13.27
C TYR A 241 -2.24 2.43 -14.33
N ARG A 242 -1.92 2.86 -15.55
CA ARG A 242 -1.46 1.99 -16.64
C ARG A 242 -0.18 2.56 -17.24
N ARG A 243 0.49 1.77 -18.05
CA ARG A 243 1.61 2.30 -18.83
C ARG A 243 1.10 3.37 -19.79
N ALA A 244 1.79 4.52 -19.81
CA ALA A 244 1.52 5.55 -20.77
C ALA A 244 1.74 5.01 -22.20
N ALA A 245 0.79 5.29 -23.09
CA ALA A 245 0.95 4.92 -24.49
C ALA A 245 2.28 5.49 -25.02
N ARG A 246 3.09 4.65 -25.68
CA ARG A 246 4.31 5.14 -26.33
C ARG A 246 3.89 6.24 -27.32
N ARG A 247 4.24 7.49 -27.03
CA ARG A 247 4.08 8.56 -28.01
C ARG A 247 4.88 8.15 -29.26
N PRO A 248 4.26 8.08 -30.45
CA PRO A 248 5.00 7.81 -31.68
C PRO A 248 6.10 8.88 -31.80
N GLY A 249 7.33 8.41 -32.00
CA GLY A 249 8.59 9.13 -31.86
C GLY A 249 8.55 10.55 -32.36
N GLY A 250 8.90 11.48 -31.50
CA GLY A 250 9.47 12.76 -31.93
C GLY A 250 10.80 12.47 -32.63
N SER A 251 10.79 12.51 -33.94
CA SER A 251 11.98 12.51 -34.75
C SER A 251 12.95 13.56 -34.21
N SER A 252 14.11 13.13 -33.73
CA SER A 252 15.22 14.02 -33.47
C SER A 252 15.65 14.63 -34.80
N ALA A 253 15.06 15.77 -35.13
CA ALA A 253 15.62 16.61 -36.19
C ALA A 253 16.95 17.15 -35.68
N THR A 254 18.04 16.47 -36.04
CA THR A 254 19.40 16.98 -35.97
C THR A 254 19.44 18.24 -36.85
N LYS A 255 19.32 19.40 -36.24
CA LYS A 255 19.70 20.63 -36.92
C LYS A 255 21.20 20.73 -36.93
N ASN A 256 21.81 20.36 -38.05
CA ASN A 256 23.12 20.83 -38.42
C ASN A 256 23.04 22.34 -38.63
N VAL A 257 23.76 23.10 -37.86
CA VAL A 257 24.33 24.42 -38.18
C VAL A 257 25.73 24.47 -37.63
#